data_a0db1f3dbdde8cfb3a039fe0c1ff1579
#
_entry.id   a0db1f3dbdde8cfb3a039fe0c1ff1579
#
_cell.length_a   1.000
_cell.length_b   1.000
_cell.length_c   1.000
_cell.angle_alpha   90.00
_cell.angle_beta   90.00
_cell.angle_gamma   90.00
#
_symmetry.space_group_name_H-M   'P 1'
#
loop_
_entity.id
_entity.type
_entity.pdbx_description
1 polymer ?
#
loop_
_entity_poly.entity_id
_entity_poly.type
_entity_poly.pdbx_seq_one_letter_code
_entity_poly.pdbx_strand_id
1 'polypeptide(L)'
;MSNSVKGVILVGHGGIPKGCPQELVTKLKRLEGQRRAAKLPPSAEEIELDTTIRQMPRTPETDPYQSGLEAVAAQLRANLGDVLFAVAYNEFCAPTLEASVEELVKKGATHITVTTTMFTPGGSHSEVEIPEILDHLRPQYPGVEL
;
A
#
# COMPACT_ATOMS: atom_id res chain seq x y z
N MET A 1 -2.07 32.63 1.41
CA MET A 1 -1.89 31.56 2.42
C MET A 1 -2.31 30.24 1.79
N SER A 2 -1.42 29.30 1.73
CA SER A 2 -1.77 27.96 1.29
C SER A 2 -2.53 27.27 2.42
N ASN A 3 -3.76 26.88 2.18
CA ASN A 3 -4.50 26.04 3.11
C ASN A 3 -3.82 24.66 3.14
N SER A 4 -3.30 24.29 4.29
CA SER A 4 -2.75 22.97 4.53
C SER A 4 -3.89 21.94 4.55
N VAL A 5 -3.87 21.00 3.62
CA VAL A 5 -4.82 19.88 3.57
C VAL A 5 -4.09 18.63 4.01
N LYS A 6 -4.50 18.07 5.13
CA LYS A 6 -3.89 16.88 5.72
C LYS A 6 -4.55 15.61 5.18
N GLY A 7 -3.72 14.62 4.91
CA GLY A 7 -4.14 13.28 4.55
C GLY A 7 -3.45 12.23 5.43
N VAL A 8 -4.11 11.12 5.63
CA VAL A 8 -3.57 9.96 6.35
C VAL A 8 -3.78 8.72 5.49
N ILE A 9 -2.74 7.92 5.37
CA ILE A 9 -2.80 6.61 4.73
C ILE A 9 -2.46 5.55 5.77
N LEU A 10 -3.36 4.59 5.95
CA LEU A 10 -3.10 3.40 6.75
C LEU A 10 -2.66 2.26 5.85
N VAL A 11 -1.43 1.78 6.05
CA VAL A 11 -0.86 0.66 5.28
C VAL A 11 -0.99 -0.63 6.09
N GLY A 12 -1.64 -1.64 5.51
CA GLY A 12 -1.64 -2.99 6.01
C GLY A 12 -0.72 -3.90 5.21
N HIS A 13 -0.46 -5.10 5.71
CA HIS A 13 0.36 -6.09 5.02
C HIS A 13 -0.27 -6.52 3.68
N GLY A 14 -1.53 -6.88 3.72
CA GLY A 14 -2.24 -7.51 2.62
C GLY A 14 -2.22 -9.04 2.71
N GLY A 15 -3.25 -9.66 2.18
CA GLY A 15 -3.41 -11.11 2.17
C GLY A 15 -3.70 -11.64 0.77
N ILE A 16 -3.39 -12.92 0.58
CA ILE A 16 -3.75 -13.64 -0.63
C ILE A 16 -5.20 -14.10 -0.48
N PRO A 17 -6.10 -13.73 -1.42
CA PRO A 17 -7.49 -14.14 -1.31
C PRO A 17 -7.65 -15.65 -1.50
N LYS A 18 -8.59 -16.25 -0.81
CA LYS A 18 -8.98 -17.64 -1.05
C LYS A 18 -9.43 -17.80 -2.51
N GLY A 19 -9.01 -18.88 -3.14
CA GLY A 19 -9.28 -19.12 -4.56
C GLY A 19 -8.25 -18.54 -5.52
N CYS A 20 -7.29 -17.76 -5.04
CA CYS A 20 -6.15 -17.35 -5.85
C CYS A 20 -5.32 -18.61 -6.23
N PRO A 21 -5.04 -18.83 -7.53
CA PRO A 21 -4.20 -19.97 -7.92
C PRO A 21 -2.82 -19.88 -7.29
N GLN A 22 -2.42 -20.95 -6.59
CA GLN A 22 -1.12 -21.02 -5.91
C GLN A 22 0.05 -20.78 -6.85
N GLU A 23 -0.10 -21.18 -8.11
CA GLU A 23 0.92 -21.03 -9.15
C GLU A 23 1.26 -19.56 -9.42
N LEU A 24 0.27 -18.67 -9.41
CA LEU A 24 0.48 -17.23 -9.60
C LEU A 24 1.31 -16.65 -8.45
N VAL A 25 0.98 -17.03 -7.23
CA VAL A 25 1.69 -16.57 -6.04
C VAL A 25 3.14 -17.06 -6.03
N THR A 26 3.34 -18.34 -6.32
CA THR A 26 4.67 -18.96 -6.40
C THR A 26 5.52 -18.28 -7.47
N LYS A 27 4.93 -18.04 -8.64
CA LYS A 27 5.64 -17.37 -9.74
C LYS A 27 6.00 -15.93 -9.37
N LEU A 28 5.07 -15.18 -8.80
CA LEU A 28 5.33 -13.81 -8.35
C LEU A 28 6.49 -13.76 -7.34
N LYS A 29 6.42 -14.59 -6.29
CA LYS A 29 7.48 -14.65 -5.27
C LYS A 29 8.84 -15.02 -5.83
N ARG A 30 8.89 -15.92 -6.81
CA ARG A 30 10.14 -16.26 -7.49
C ARG A 30 10.71 -15.08 -8.25
N LEU A 31 9.89 -14.37 -9.04
CA LEU A 31 10.32 -13.21 -9.80
C LEU A 31 10.81 -12.08 -8.89
N GLU A 32 10.07 -11.79 -7.81
CA GLU A 32 10.48 -10.81 -6.79
C GLU A 32 11.82 -11.17 -6.17
N GLY A 33 12.01 -12.40 -5.77
CA GLY A 33 13.26 -12.88 -5.16
C GLY A 33 14.45 -12.76 -6.09
N GLN A 34 14.28 -13.17 -7.35
CA GLN A 34 15.32 -13.06 -8.38
C GLN A 34 15.68 -11.59 -8.67
N ARG A 35 14.68 -10.74 -8.80
CA ARG A 35 14.86 -9.32 -9.04
C ARG A 35 15.60 -8.61 -7.90
N ARG A 36 15.18 -8.88 -6.66
CA ARG A 36 15.82 -8.30 -5.46
C ARG A 36 17.27 -8.73 -5.33
N ALA A 37 17.57 -10.01 -5.58
CA ALA A 37 18.93 -10.52 -5.58
C ALA A 37 19.81 -9.86 -6.64
N ALA A 38 19.25 -9.58 -7.82
CA ALA A 38 19.95 -8.91 -8.91
C ALA A 38 19.94 -7.37 -8.81
N LYS A 39 19.21 -6.80 -7.83
CA LYS A 39 19.01 -5.35 -7.66
C LYS A 39 18.45 -4.66 -8.90
N LEU A 40 17.51 -5.33 -9.56
CA LEU A 40 16.84 -4.84 -10.77
C LEU A 40 15.46 -4.28 -10.45
N PRO A 41 14.90 -3.40 -11.31
CA PRO A 41 13.50 -3.00 -11.22
C PRO A 41 12.58 -4.18 -11.58
N PRO A 42 11.28 -4.14 -11.19
CA PRO A 42 10.33 -5.16 -11.57
C PRO A 42 10.22 -5.32 -13.09
N SER A 43 10.14 -6.56 -13.55
CA SER A 43 9.86 -6.87 -14.95
C SER A 43 8.38 -6.64 -15.28
N ALA A 44 8.05 -6.53 -16.56
CA ALA A 44 6.65 -6.42 -17.01
C ALA A 44 5.82 -7.62 -16.52
N GLU A 45 6.38 -8.82 -16.55
CA GLU A 45 5.70 -10.03 -16.06
C GLU A 45 5.42 -9.97 -14.55
N GLU A 46 6.39 -9.51 -13.75
CA GLU A 46 6.20 -9.33 -12.31
C GLU A 46 5.08 -8.32 -12.02
N ILE A 47 5.09 -7.18 -12.70
CA ILE A 47 4.05 -6.14 -12.56
C ILE A 47 2.67 -6.68 -12.92
N GLU A 48 2.56 -7.42 -14.02
CA GLU A 48 1.29 -8.01 -14.46
C GLU A 48 0.74 -9.03 -13.45
N LEU A 49 1.60 -9.90 -12.93
CA LEU A 49 1.21 -10.89 -11.90
C LEU A 49 0.79 -10.22 -10.60
N ASP A 50 1.55 -9.24 -10.13
CA ASP A 50 1.23 -8.47 -8.92
C ASP A 50 -0.12 -7.77 -9.08
N THR A 51 -0.34 -7.09 -10.20
CA THR A 51 -1.59 -6.40 -10.50
C THR A 51 -2.76 -7.38 -10.55
N THR A 52 -2.60 -8.53 -11.18
CA THR A 52 -3.64 -9.55 -11.29
C THR A 52 -4.07 -10.05 -9.92
N ILE A 53 -3.13 -10.35 -9.03
CA ILE A 53 -3.44 -10.81 -7.67
C ILE A 53 -4.11 -9.70 -6.86
N ARG A 54 -3.57 -8.48 -6.92
CA ARG A 54 -4.10 -7.32 -6.18
C ARG A 54 -5.53 -6.97 -6.56
N GLN A 55 -5.90 -7.14 -7.82
CA GLN A 55 -7.22 -6.78 -8.35
C GLN A 55 -8.24 -7.91 -8.28
N MET A 56 -7.88 -9.09 -7.78
CA MET A 56 -8.85 -10.17 -7.60
C MET A 56 -10.00 -9.72 -6.70
N PRO A 57 -11.26 -10.01 -7.07
CA PRO A 57 -12.42 -9.72 -6.22
C PRO A 57 -12.30 -10.41 -4.86
N ARG A 58 -12.70 -9.71 -3.82
CA ARG A 58 -12.57 -10.18 -2.43
C ARG A 58 -13.87 -9.96 -1.68
N THR A 59 -14.15 -10.88 -0.77
CA THR A 59 -15.23 -10.78 0.19
C THR A 59 -14.65 -10.98 1.60
N PRO A 60 -15.40 -10.69 2.68
CA PRO A 60 -14.94 -10.99 4.04
C PRO A 60 -14.56 -12.47 4.24
N GLU A 61 -15.19 -13.38 3.50
CA GLU A 61 -14.91 -14.82 3.57
C GLU A 61 -13.65 -15.20 2.79
N THR A 62 -13.38 -14.54 1.66
CA THR A 62 -12.21 -14.85 0.82
C THR A 62 -10.96 -14.08 1.24
N ASP A 63 -11.13 -12.92 1.88
CA ASP A 63 -10.04 -12.11 2.42
C ASP A 63 -10.42 -11.47 3.76
N PRO A 64 -10.37 -12.24 4.84
CA PRO A 64 -10.67 -11.72 6.18
C PRO A 64 -9.66 -10.66 6.64
N TYR A 65 -8.44 -10.66 6.11
CA TYR A 65 -7.44 -9.64 6.43
C TYR A 65 -7.87 -8.27 5.90
N GLN A 66 -8.31 -8.18 4.63
CA GLN A 66 -8.83 -6.93 4.07
C GLN A 66 -10.00 -6.41 4.90
N SER A 67 -10.96 -7.26 5.20
CA SER A 67 -12.12 -6.91 6.03
C SER A 67 -11.71 -6.40 7.41
N GLY A 68 -10.73 -7.05 8.05
CA GLY A 68 -10.19 -6.63 9.35
C GLY A 68 -9.48 -5.29 9.29
N LEU A 69 -8.65 -5.06 8.26
CA LEU A 69 -7.96 -3.78 8.10
C LEU A 69 -8.96 -2.64 7.83
N GLU A 70 -9.97 -2.88 7.03
CA GLU A 70 -11.03 -1.88 6.77
C GLU A 70 -11.79 -1.52 8.04
N ALA A 71 -12.02 -2.48 8.94
CA ALA A 71 -12.65 -2.21 10.23
C ALA A 71 -11.75 -1.33 11.13
N VAL A 72 -10.45 -1.60 11.18
CA VAL A 72 -9.47 -0.76 11.89
C VAL A 72 -9.42 0.62 11.27
N ALA A 73 -9.38 0.70 9.94
CA ALA A 73 -9.36 1.96 9.20
C ALA A 73 -10.59 2.82 9.49
N ALA A 74 -11.77 2.22 9.55
CA ALA A 74 -13.01 2.94 9.87
C ALA A 74 -12.97 3.56 11.26
N GLN A 75 -12.43 2.84 12.25
CA GLN A 75 -12.27 3.36 13.61
C GLN A 75 -11.22 4.49 13.66
N LEU A 76 -10.10 4.33 12.98
CA LEU A 76 -9.07 5.36 12.90
C LEU A 76 -9.64 6.63 12.25
N ARG A 77 -10.29 6.50 11.11
CA ARG A 77 -10.90 7.61 10.38
C ARG A 77 -11.90 8.39 11.24
N ALA A 78 -12.73 7.69 12.00
CA ALA A 78 -13.72 8.32 12.88
C ALA A 78 -13.09 9.22 13.95
N ASN A 79 -11.85 8.97 14.32
CA ASN A 79 -11.10 9.72 15.34
C ASN A 79 -10.18 10.80 14.78
N LEU A 80 -10.02 10.92 13.45
CA LEU A 80 -9.09 11.86 12.83
C LEU A 80 -9.72 13.21 12.44
N GLY A 81 -11.04 13.36 12.52
CA GLY A 81 -11.73 14.58 12.10
C GLY A 81 -11.66 14.83 10.59
N ASP A 82 -11.53 16.09 10.18
CA ASP A 82 -11.55 16.50 8.77
C ASP A 82 -10.18 16.33 8.10
N VAL A 83 -9.76 15.09 7.94
CA VAL A 83 -8.59 14.75 7.13
C VAL A 83 -8.99 13.86 5.96
N LEU A 84 -8.28 13.97 4.86
CA LEU A 84 -8.39 13.00 3.77
C LEU A 84 -7.82 11.66 4.26
N PHE A 85 -8.48 10.57 3.89
CA PHE A 85 -8.07 9.25 4.38
C PHE A 85 -8.09 8.22 3.26
N ALA A 86 -7.07 7.36 3.25
CA ALA A 86 -7.01 6.21 2.36
C ALA A 86 -6.35 5.03 3.08
N VAL A 87 -6.60 3.84 2.57
CA VAL A 87 -5.87 2.63 2.95
C VAL A 87 -4.93 2.22 1.82
N ALA A 88 -3.90 1.48 2.15
CA ALA A 88 -3.03 0.83 1.17
C ALA A 88 -2.58 -0.53 1.71
N TYR A 89 -2.09 -1.37 0.82
CA TYR A 89 -1.59 -2.69 1.17
C TYR A 89 -0.18 -2.86 0.62
N ASN A 90 0.68 -3.42 1.43
CA ASN A 90 2.08 -3.64 1.05
C ASN A 90 2.21 -4.73 -0.02
N GLU A 91 1.41 -5.79 0.09
CA GLU A 91 1.42 -6.94 -0.81
C GLU A 91 0.00 -7.43 -1.14
N PHE A 92 -0.15 -8.12 -2.27
CA PHE A 92 -1.29 -8.95 -2.68
C PHE A 92 -2.66 -8.31 -2.81
N CYS A 93 -2.87 -7.13 -2.31
CA CYS A 93 -4.16 -6.44 -2.31
C CYS A 93 -4.01 -5.02 -2.85
N ALA A 94 -5.00 -4.54 -3.59
CA ALA A 94 -5.11 -3.15 -3.98
C ALA A 94 -5.84 -2.34 -2.88
N PRO A 95 -5.59 -1.02 -2.78
CA PRO A 95 -4.62 -0.24 -3.54
C PRO A 95 -3.18 -0.37 -3.03
N THR A 96 -2.22 -0.04 -3.89
CA THR A 96 -0.82 0.13 -3.49
C THR A 96 -0.65 1.45 -2.75
N LEU A 97 0.47 1.61 -2.05
CA LEU A 97 0.79 2.89 -1.39
C LEU A 97 0.91 4.03 -2.42
N GLU A 98 1.54 3.76 -3.56
CA GLU A 98 1.68 4.72 -4.66
C GLU A 98 0.31 5.21 -5.16
N ALA A 99 -0.62 4.30 -5.38
CA ALA A 99 -1.97 4.64 -5.82
C ALA A 99 -2.74 5.46 -4.77
N SER A 100 -2.58 5.15 -3.50
CA SER A 100 -3.24 5.89 -2.41
C SER A 100 -2.66 7.29 -2.22
N VAL A 101 -1.35 7.46 -2.38
CA VAL A 101 -0.72 8.79 -2.39
C VAL A 101 -1.26 9.62 -3.57
N GLU A 102 -1.28 9.05 -4.77
CA GLU A 102 -1.82 9.73 -5.95
C GLU A 102 -3.29 10.17 -5.74
N GLU A 103 -4.11 9.29 -5.16
CA GLU A 103 -5.51 9.61 -4.85
C GLU A 103 -5.64 10.81 -3.92
N LEU A 104 -4.88 10.83 -2.81
CA LEU A 104 -4.95 11.94 -1.86
C LEU A 104 -4.39 13.24 -2.44
N VAL A 105 -3.34 13.17 -3.25
CA VAL A 105 -2.81 14.35 -3.95
C VAL A 105 -3.83 14.91 -4.93
N LYS A 106 -4.52 14.08 -5.70
CA LYS A 106 -5.62 14.50 -6.60
C LYS A 106 -6.78 15.15 -5.85
N LYS A 107 -7.00 14.76 -4.60
CA LYS A 107 -8.00 15.37 -3.72
C LYS A 107 -7.52 16.66 -3.02
N GLY A 108 -6.28 17.07 -3.27
CA GLY A 108 -5.72 18.32 -2.78
C GLY A 108 -4.87 18.21 -1.52
N ALA A 109 -4.50 17.00 -1.08
CA ALA A 109 -3.61 16.83 0.07
C ALA A 109 -2.26 17.50 -0.15
N THR A 110 -1.81 18.28 0.84
CA THR A 110 -0.49 18.92 0.87
C THR A 110 0.46 18.30 1.89
N HIS A 111 -0.09 17.60 2.87
CA HIS A 111 0.66 16.91 3.91
C HIS A 111 0.04 15.52 4.10
N ILE A 112 0.79 14.47 3.82
CA ILE A 112 0.33 13.09 3.93
C ILE A 112 1.16 12.38 4.98
N THR A 113 0.51 11.87 6.01
CA THR A 113 1.13 10.98 7.00
C THR A 113 0.81 9.54 6.62
N VAL A 114 1.84 8.74 6.46
CA VAL A 114 1.72 7.30 6.23
C VAL A 114 1.96 6.59 7.55
N THR A 115 0.98 5.82 7.99
CA THR A 115 1.09 4.96 9.17
C THR A 115 0.80 3.51 8.79
N THR A 116 1.20 2.59 9.63
CA THR A 116 1.07 1.16 9.34
C THR A 116 0.67 0.37 10.57
N THR A 117 0.01 -0.77 10.36
CA THR A 117 -0.22 -1.78 11.40
C THR A 117 1.01 -2.66 11.66
N MET A 118 2.02 -2.56 10.81
CA MET A 118 3.29 -3.30 10.89
C MET A 118 4.35 -2.46 11.61
N PHE A 119 4.18 -2.27 12.91
CA PHE A 119 5.00 -1.34 13.70
C PHE A 119 6.05 -2.01 14.59
N THR A 120 6.33 -3.30 14.38
CA THR A 120 7.36 -4.00 15.13
C THR A 120 8.75 -3.47 14.79
N PRO A 121 9.54 -3.01 15.78
CA PRO A 121 10.92 -2.58 15.52
C PRO A 121 11.74 -3.67 14.84
N GLY A 122 12.54 -3.31 13.84
CA GLY A 122 13.30 -4.24 13.02
C GLY A 122 12.51 -4.87 11.87
N GLY A 123 11.23 -4.54 11.71
CA GLY A 123 10.41 -5.03 10.60
C GLY A 123 10.80 -4.39 9.28
N SER A 124 11.06 -5.20 8.24
CA SER A 124 11.48 -4.69 6.92
C SER A 124 10.43 -3.82 6.24
N HIS A 125 9.14 -4.14 6.41
CA HIS A 125 8.06 -3.37 5.78
C HIS A 125 8.02 -1.93 6.28
N SER A 126 8.10 -1.73 7.59
CA SER A 126 8.01 -0.40 8.19
C SER A 126 9.32 0.39 8.14
N GLU A 127 10.46 -0.28 8.22
CA GLU A 127 11.77 0.38 8.34
C GLU A 127 12.50 0.52 7.00
N VAL A 128 12.18 -0.29 6.01
CA VAL A 128 12.86 -0.31 4.71
C VAL A 128 11.89 -0.06 3.55
N GLU A 129 10.92 -0.93 3.36
CA GLU A 129 10.10 -0.93 2.14
C GLU A 129 9.19 0.30 2.02
N ILE A 130 8.46 0.65 3.08
CA ILE A 130 7.59 1.85 3.06
C ILE A 130 8.43 3.13 2.94
N PRO A 131 9.50 3.34 3.71
CA PRO A 131 10.38 4.49 3.51
C PRO A 131 10.96 4.61 2.10
N GLU A 132 11.39 3.50 1.49
CA GLU A 132 11.90 3.50 0.11
C GLU A 132 10.84 3.95 -0.90
N ILE A 133 9.60 3.49 -0.75
CA ILE A 133 8.48 3.91 -1.61
C ILE A 133 8.26 5.41 -1.46
N LEU A 134 8.23 5.94 -0.24
CA LEU A 134 8.05 7.36 0.02
C LEU A 134 9.19 8.21 -0.54
N ASP A 135 10.43 7.74 -0.41
CA ASP A 135 11.60 8.42 -0.98
C ASP A 135 11.53 8.49 -2.51
N HIS A 136 10.99 7.45 -3.14
CA HIS A 136 10.75 7.43 -4.59
C HIS A 136 9.61 8.37 -5.01
N LEU A 137 8.58 8.51 -4.18
CA LEU A 137 7.41 9.36 -4.48
C LEU A 137 7.66 10.84 -4.24
N ARG A 138 8.47 11.21 -3.25
CA ARG A 138 8.72 12.62 -2.90
C ARG A 138 9.11 13.51 -4.08
N PRO A 139 10.04 13.11 -4.97
CA PRO A 139 10.38 13.93 -6.14
C PRO A 139 9.23 14.09 -7.14
N GLN A 140 8.27 13.18 -7.17
CA GLN A 140 7.12 13.23 -8.08
C GLN A 140 6.05 14.23 -7.61
N TYR A 141 6.03 14.55 -6.31
CA TYR A 141 5.06 15.45 -5.70
C TYR A 141 5.76 16.55 -4.88
N PRO A 142 6.51 17.48 -5.53
CA PRO A 142 7.35 18.44 -4.81
C PRO A 142 6.58 19.42 -3.93
N GLY A 143 5.28 19.59 -4.15
CA GLY A 143 4.41 20.42 -3.32
C GLY A 143 3.73 19.70 -2.17
N VAL A 144 4.05 18.42 -1.96
CA VAL A 144 3.43 17.58 -0.94
C VAL A 144 4.48 17.08 0.04
N GLU A 145 4.21 17.23 1.33
CA GLU A 145 5.01 16.64 2.39
C GLU A 145 4.54 15.19 2.64
N LEU A 146 5.46 14.24 2.51
CA LEU A 146 5.23 12.82 2.73
C LEU A 146 6.07 12.31 3.91
#